data_30d7dcaac20de22f2d2739befada33ba
#
_entry.id   30d7dcaac20de22f2d2739befada33ba
#
_cell.length_a   1.000
_cell.length_b   1.000
_cell.length_c   1.000
_cell.angle_alpha   90.00
_cell.angle_beta   90.00
_cell.angle_gamma   90.00
#
_symmetry.space_group_name_H-M   'P 1'
#
loop_
_entity.id
_entity.type
_entity.pdbx_description
1 polymer ?
#
loop_
_entity_poly.entity_id
_entity_poly.type
_entity_poly.pdbx_seq_one_letter_code
_entity_poly.pdbx_strand_id
1 'polypeptide(L)'
;MVKATINNFESLALSGKTLGNLTYSTRKSVGKRSDTDTAVVNINGSLDTLNIEPQAGFDFGMKSKTPLKLVNGKLLATEARSNGRSAVVQGIQGSLLPLSDPATDEFSEDDYDMVFVTGKDNKPVGRVRSKDAFDSHDLELFDTEAILKRDYRGQLQRDEDTGETTITGYSLDFIQTKKGDDEIGHLIRIILPKNEFERLRPNLKAYGKYVPQGLKLAFVGNETTNWTIYADTLVPLEEKVTEKPAQNQSKATTNQADKAKG
;
A
#
# COMPACT_ATOMS: atom_id res chain seq x y z
N MET A 1 -10.59 16.20 -10.85
CA MET A 1 -9.27 15.67 -10.43
C MET A 1 -9.56 14.50 -9.52
N VAL A 2 -9.40 13.27 -10.01
CA VAL A 2 -9.67 12.06 -9.24
C VAL A 2 -8.52 11.92 -8.26
N LYS A 3 -8.77 12.09 -6.97
CA LYS A 3 -7.79 11.75 -5.93
C LYS A 3 -7.71 10.23 -5.90
N ALA A 4 -6.74 9.68 -6.57
CA ALA A 4 -6.41 8.29 -6.44
C ALA A 4 -5.70 8.09 -5.09
N THR A 5 -6.47 7.80 -4.11
CA THR A 5 -6.01 7.18 -2.87
C THR A 5 -6.22 5.69 -3.03
N ILE A 6 -5.50 4.86 -2.26
CA ILE A 6 -5.75 3.41 -2.20
C ILE A 6 -7.15 3.19 -1.61
N ASN A 7 -8.16 3.70 -2.24
CA ASN A 7 -9.54 3.46 -1.89
C ASN A 7 -10.10 2.26 -2.66
N ASN A 8 -9.27 1.61 -3.49
CA ASN A 8 -9.70 0.55 -4.39
C ASN A 8 -9.47 -0.85 -3.83
N PHE A 9 -8.97 -0.98 -2.60
CA PHE A 9 -8.96 -2.29 -1.98
C PHE A 9 -10.13 -2.43 -1.00
N GLU A 10 -10.80 -3.56 -1.04
CA GLU A 10 -11.82 -3.91 -0.05
C GLU A 10 -11.15 -4.35 1.25
N SER A 11 -10.07 -5.11 1.16
CA SER A 11 -9.29 -5.55 2.30
C SER A 11 -7.84 -5.85 1.96
N LEU A 12 -6.93 -5.63 2.94
CA LEU A 12 -5.54 -6.03 2.88
C LEU A 12 -5.28 -7.06 3.98
N ALA A 13 -4.68 -8.20 3.63
CA ALA A 13 -4.28 -9.19 4.62
C ALA A 13 -3.23 -8.61 5.57
N LEU A 14 -3.47 -8.77 6.88
CA LEU A 14 -2.63 -8.30 7.97
C LEU A 14 -2.03 -9.49 8.72
N SER A 15 -0.70 -9.54 8.83
CA SER A 15 -0.03 -10.60 9.57
C SER A 15 -0.24 -10.44 11.07
N GLY A 16 -0.91 -11.41 11.69
CA GLY A 16 -1.05 -11.51 13.14
C GLY A 16 0.27 -11.82 13.83
N LYS A 17 1.18 -12.52 13.16
CA LYS A 17 2.48 -12.92 13.70
C LYS A 17 3.40 -11.70 13.92
N THR A 18 3.37 -10.73 12.99
CA THR A 18 4.19 -9.50 13.10
C THR A 18 3.62 -8.48 14.08
N LEU A 19 2.33 -8.53 14.41
CA LEU A 19 1.76 -7.70 15.47
C LEU A 19 2.32 -8.06 16.86
N GLY A 20 2.91 -9.24 17.01
CA GLY A 20 3.37 -9.77 18.29
C GLY A 20 2.20 -10.29 19.14
N ASN A 21 2.46 -10.45 20.43
CA ASN A 21 1.42 -10.83 21.37
C ASN A 21 0.50 -9.65 21.64
N LEU A 22 -0.80 -9.85 21.44
CA LEU A 22 -1.82 -8.90 21.81
C LEU A 22 -2.33 -9.20 23.21
N THR A 23 -2.79 -8.18 23.90
CA THR A 23 -3.49 -8.35 25.17
C THR A 23 -4.84 -7.65 25.13
N TYR A 24 -5.90 -8.37 25.52
CA TYR A 24 -7.23 -7.82 25.62
C TYR A 24 -7.28 -6.71 26.67
N SER A 25 -7.88 -5.59 26.32
CA SER A 25 -8.10 -4.46 27.23
C SER A 25 -9.56 -4.36 27.63
N THR A 26 -10.44 -4.08 26.68
CA THR A 26 -11.86 -3.86 26.92
C THR A 26 -12.69 -4.00 25.66
N ARG A 27 -14.01 -4.04 25.83
CA ARG A 27 -14.98 -3.91 24.75
C ARG A 27 -15.21 -2.43 24.44
N LYS A 28 -15.32 -2.07 23.19
CA LYS A 28 -15.77 -0.77 22.72
C LYS A 28 -17.01 -0.94 21.88
N SER A 29 -18.12 -0.40 22.37
CA SER A 29 -19.35 -0.31 21.57
C SER A 29 -19.18 0.81 20.56
N VAL A 30 -19.24 0.50 19.31
CA VAL A 30 -19.25 1.47 18.23
C VAL A 30 -20.69 1.93 18.12
N GLY A 31 -20.98 3.14 18.57
CA GLY A 31 -22.30 3.76 18.81
C GLY A 31 -23.44 3.33 17.87
N LYS A 32 -24.64 3.85 18.03
CA LYS A 32 -25.94 3.43 17.43
C LYS A 32 -26.00 3.12 15.90
N ARG A 33 -24.89 3.19 15.17
CA ARG A 33 -24.80 3.00 13.71
C ARG A 33 -23.93 1.82 13.26
N SER A 34 -23.28 1.12 14.18
CA SER A 34 -22.54 -0.09 13.88
C SER A 34 -23.02 -1.17 14.83
N ASP A 35 -23.58 -2.23 14.28
CA ASP A 35 -24.09 -3.38 15.05
C ASP A 35 -22.95 -4.25 15.58
N THR A 36 -21.70 -3.87 15.32
CA THR A 36 -20.52 -4.65 15.69
C THR A 36 -19.72 -3.99 16.81
N ASP A 37 -19.58 -4.71 17.91
CA ASP A 37 -18.66 -4.32 18.96
C ASP A 37 -17.23 -4.65 18.58
N THR A 38 -16.29 -3.82 18.99
CA THR A 38 -14.88 -4.04 18.77
C THR A 38 -14.15 -4.40 20.07
N ALA A 39 -13.16 -5.27 19.95
CA ALA A 39 -12.20 -5.55 21.01
C ALA A 39 -11.08 -4.53 20.93
N VAL A 40 -10.83 -3.83 22.05
CA VAL A 40 -9.63 -3.00 22.20
C VAL A 40 -8.52 -3.90 22.70
N VAL A 41 -7.46 -3.99 21.94
CA VAL A 41 -6.27 -4.77 22.30
C VAL A 41 -5.05 -3.88 22.36
N ASN A 42 -4.16 -4.15 23.32
CA ASN A 42 -2.86 -3.52 23.39
C ASN A 42 -1.86 -4.36 22.59
N ILE A 43 -0.99 -3.69 21.86
CA ILE A 43 0.15 -4.32 21.21
C ILE A 43 1.26 -4.46 22.25
N ASN A 44 1.75 -5.69 22.45
CA ASN A 44 2.77 -5.93 23.44
C ASN A 44 4.07 -5.18 23.10
N GLY A 45 4.58 -4.43 24.07
CA GLY A 45 5.77 -3.57 23.87
C GLY A 45 5.48 -2.20 23.24
N SER A 46 4.21 -1.85 22.99
CA SER A 46 3.77 -0.53 22.54
C SER A 46 2.73 0.08 23.46
N LEU A 47 2.64 1.39 23.47
CA LEU A 47 1.53 2.12 24.09
C LEU A 47 0.30 2.20 23.19
N ASP A 48 0.43 1.72 21.95
CA ASP A 48 -0.65 1.78 20.96
C ASP A 48 -1.69 0.71 21.23
N THR A 49 -2.93 1.08 20.94
CA THR A 49 -4.08 0.16 21.00
C THR A 49 -4.69 0.02 19.62
N LEU A 50 -5.16 -1.18 19.31
CA LEU A 50 -5.94 -1.45 18.12
C LEU A 50 -7.38 -1.76 18.49
N ASN A 51 -8.30 -1.28 17.66
CA ASN A 51 -9.70 -1.69 17.71
C ASN A 51 -9.90 -2.77 16.64
N ILE A 52 -10.22 -3.97 17.07
CA ILE A 52 -10.40 -5.12 16.18
C ILE A 52 -11.84 -5.58 16.26
N GLU A 53 -12.49 -5.72 15.13
CA GLU A 53 -13.77 -6.42 14.98
C GLU A 53 -13.49 -7.93 14.95
N PRO A 54 -13.81 -8.66 16.04
CA PRO A 54 -13.48 -10.06 16.13
C PRO A 54 -14.51 -10.91 15.39
N GLN A 55 -14.19 -12.20 15.23
CA GLN A 55 -15.12 -13.20 14.71
C GLN A 55 -16.40 -13.29 15.55
N ALA A 56 -17.45 -13.81 14.96
CA ALA A 56 -18.70 -14.10 15.66
C ALA A 56 -18.46 -15.06 16.86
N GLY A 57 -19.12 -14.76 17.98
CA GLY A 57 -18.99 -15.56 19.21
C GLY A 57 -17.76 -15.22 20.07
N PHE A 58 -17.05 -14.14 19.76
CA PHE A 58 -15.95 -13.68 20.61
C PHE A 58 -16.45 -13.29 22.01
N ASP A 59 -15.77 -13.78 23.06
CA ASP A 59 -16.13 -13.50 24.45
C ASP A 59 -15.59 -12.15 24.91
N PHE A 60 -16.41 -11.12 24.84
CA PHE A 60 -16.08 -9.80 25.39
C PHE A 60 -16.04 -9.74 26.92
N GLY A 61 -16.46 -10.80 27.62
CA GLY A 61 -16.43 -10.89 29.08
C GLY A 61 -15.08 -11.37 29.64
N MET A 62 -14.10 -11.65 28.79
CA MET A 62 -12.78 -12.10 29.22
C MET A 62 -12.08 -11.05 30.08
N LYS A 63 -11.15 -11.48 30.93
CA LYS A 63 -10.37 -10.58 31.81
C LYS A 63 -9.45 -9.70 31.00
N SER A 64 -9.33 -8.44 31.41
CA SER A 64 -8.29 -7.54 30.89
C SER A 64 -6.90 -8.17 31.05
N LYS A 65 -6.00 -7.90 30.10
CA LYS A 65 -4.66 -8.47 29.97
C LYS A 65 -4.62 -9.96 29.58
N THR A 66 -5.74 -10.54 29.14
CA THR A 66 -5.73 -11.89 28.55
C THR A 66 -4.87 -11.87 27.28
N PRO A 67 -3.85 -12.76 27.17
CA PRO A 67 -3.02 -12.84 25.97
C PRO A 67 -3.82 -13.40 24.79
N LEU A 68 -3.75 -12.71 23.65
CA LEU A 68 -4.42 -13.06 22.41
C LEU A 68 -3.44 -13.02 21.25
N LYS A 69 -3.81 -13.71 20.17
CA LYS A 69 -3.24 -13.53 18.85
C LYS A 69 -4.32 -13.21 17.84
N LEU A 70 -3.97 -12.41 16.85
CA LEU A 70 -4.79 -12.18 15.68
C LEU A 70 -4.48 -13.25 14.63
N VAL A 71 -5.49 -13.81 14.02
CA VAL A 71 -5.36 -14.78 12.93
C VAL A 71 -6.25 -14.32 11.77
N ASN A 72 -5.75 -14.41 10.56
CA ASN A 72 -6.42 -13.96 9.35
C ASN A 72 -6.90 -12.50 9.48
N GLY A 73 -6.02 -11.66 10.00
CA GLY A 73 -6.27 -10.23 10.14
C GLY A 73 -6.44 -9.55 8.79
N LYS A 74 -7.35 -8.57 8.72
CA LYS A 74 -7.58 -7.77 7.52
C LYS A 74 -7.73 -6.31 7.89
N LEU A 75 -7.07 -5.44 7.13
CA LEU A 75 -7.38 -4.01 7.13
C LEU A 75 -8.52 -3.79 6.14
N LEU A 76 -9.59 -3.16 6.60
CA LEU A 76 -10.77 -2.87 5.81
C LEU A 76 -10.84 -1.39 5.48
N ALA A 77 -11.27 -1.08 4.27
CA ALA A 77 -11.63 0.26 3.86
C ALA A 77 -13.04 0.22 3.26
N THR A 78 -14.04 0.65 4.02
CA THR A 78 -15.44 0.67 3.59
C THR A 78 -15.93 2.09 3.41
N GLU A 79 -16.65 2.35 2.32
CA GLU A 79 -17.32 3.63 2.12
C GLU A 79 -18.59 3.68 2.97
N ALA A 80 -18.63 4.59 3.93
CA ALA A 80 -19.82 4.90 4.68
C ALA A 80 -20.47 6.20 4.17
N ARG A 81 -21.74 6.17 3.88
CA ARG A 81 -22.52 7.36 3.48
C ARG A 81 -23.39 7.84 4.62
N SER A 82 -23.22 9.09 5.03
CA SER A 82 -24.05 9.72 6.03
C SER A 82 -24.36 11.17 5.65
N ASN A 83 -25.65 11.53 5.61
CA ASN A 83 -26.13 12.90 5.32
C ASN A 83 -25.57 13.47 3.99
N GLY A 84 -25.53 12.66 2.94
CA GLY A 84 -25.03 13.05 1.62
C GLY A 84 -23.50 13.20 1.53
N ARG A 85 -22.78 12.85 2.58
CA ARG A 85 -21.32 12.80 2.60
C ARG A 85 -20.86 11.36 2.64
N SER A 86 -19.91 11.01 1.78
CA SER A 86 -19.20 9.74 1.87
C SER A 86 -17.92 9.92 2.67
N ALA A 87 -17.67 8.98 3.57
CA ALA A 87 -16.41 8.85 4.28
C ALA A 87 -15.95 7.40 4.19
N VAL A 88 -14.67 7.20 4.02
CA VAL A 88 -14.10 5.85 4.11
C VAL A 88 -13.92 5.53 5.60
N VAL A 89 -14.54 4.49 6.07
CA VAL A 89 -14.34 3.97 7.43
C VAL A 89 -13.31 2.86 7.34
N GLN A 90 -12.30 2.99 8.17
CA GLN A 90 -11.24 1.99 8.28
C GLN A 90 -11.44 1.17 9.53
N GLY A 91 -11.16 -0.12 9.41
CA GLY A 91 -11.27 -1.06 10.50
C GLY A 91 -10.23 -2.16 10.41
N ILE A 92 -10.05 -2.87 11.48
CA ILE A 92 -9.29 -4.12 11.54
C ILE A 92 -10.29 -5.22 11.88
N GLN A 93 -10.30 -6.28 11.10
CA GLN A 93 -11.13 -7.45 11.33
C GLN A 93 -10.25 -8.68 11.38
N GLY A 94 -10.64 -9.69 12.17
CA GLY A 94 -9.93 -10.97 12.19
C GLY A 94 -10.31 -11.82 13.37
N SER A 95 -9.76 -13.04 13.43
CA SER A 95 -10.00 -13.95 14.53
C SER A 95 -9.07 -13.67 15.70
N LEU A 96 -9.62 -13.21 16.82
CA LEU A 96 -8.90 -13.08 18.09
C LEU A 96 -9.01 -14.37 18.88
N LEU A 97 -7.90 -15.07 19.02
CA LEU A 97 -7.81 -16.38 19.66
C LEU A 97 -6.85 -16.32 20.87
N PRO A 98 -7.02 -17.23 21.85
CA PRO A 98 -6.02 -17.42 22.88
C PRO A 98 -4.63 -17.68 22.26
N LEU A 99 -3.59 -17.18 22.89
CA LEU A 99 -2.22 -17.32 22.38
C LEU A 99 -1.79 -18.80 22.21
N SER A 100 -2.33 -19.69 23.05
CA SER A 100 -2.07 -21.12 23.03
C SER A 100 -2.76 -21.88 21.88
N ASP A 101 -3.71 -21.24 21.18
CA ASP A 101 -4.43 -21.87 20.08
C ASP A 101 -3.49 -22.16 18.90
N PRO A 102 -3.53 -23.36 18.28
CA PRO A 102 -2.65 -23.73 17.18
C PRO A 102 -2.98 -23.08 15.84
N ALA A 103 -4.07 -22.30 15.74
CA ALA A 103 -4.48 -21.70 14.47
C ALA A 103 -3.39 -20.75 13.90
N THR A 104 -3.24 -20.79 12.58
CA THR A 104 -2.24 -20.02 11.82
C THR A 104 -2.92 -19.11 10.80
N ASP A 105 -2.18 -18.13 10.33
CA ASP A 105 -2.63 -17.26 9.25
C ASP A 105 -2.80 -18.03 7.94
N GLU A 106 -3.70 -17.53 7.08
CA GLU A 106 -3.99 -18.09 5.76
C GLU A 106 -2.76 -18.00 4.82
N PHE A 107 -1.97 -16.94 4.96
CA PHE A 107 -0.81 -16.66 4.12
C PHE A 107 0.49 -16.90 4.88
N SER A 108 1.55 -17.21 4.11
CA SER A 108 2.91 -17.29 4.65
C SER A 108 3.42 -15.92 5.09
N GLU A 109 4.33 -15.88 6.08
CA GLU A 109 4.94 -14.63 6.55
C GLU A 109 5.68 -13.88 5.44
N ASP A 110 6.22 -14.60 4.45
CA ASP A 110 6.93 -14.02 3.31
C ASP A 110 6.00 -13.31 2.31
N ASP A 111 4.69 -13.56 2.39
CA ASP A 111 3.69 -12.88 1.57
C ASP A 111 3.42 -11.44 2.02
N TYR A 112 3.81 -11.10 3.26
CA TYR A 112 3.57 -9.79 3.85
C TYR A 112 4.78 -8.88 3.65
N ASP A 113 4.75 -8.10 2.60
CA ASP A 113 5.88 -7.34 2.07
C ASP A 113 5.86 -5.84 2.40
N MET A 114 4.73 -5.32 2.90
CA MET A 114 4.58 -3.91 3.24
C MET A 114 4.43 -3.72 4.75
N VAL A 115 5.18 -2.78 5.33
CA VAL A 115 5.12 -2.48 6.77
C VAL A 115 3.90 -1.63 7.07
N PHE A 116 3.08 -2.08 8.02
CA PHE A 116 1.96 -1.30 8.55
C PHE A 116 2.46 -0.43 9.71
N VAL A 117 2.25 0.88 9.59
CA VAL A 117 2.67 1.85 10.59
C VAL A 117 1.48 2.63 11.12
N THR A 118 1.47 2.90 12.43
CA THR A 118 0.45 3.72 13.08
C THR A 118 1.09 4.78 13.96
N GLY A 119 0.27 5.76 14.36
CA GLY A 119 0.69 6.81 15.25
C GLY A 119 1.46 7.94 14.57
N LYS A 120 1.80 8.94 15.37
CA LYS A 120 2.50 10.14 14.90
C LYS A 120 3.95 9.88 14.49
N ASP A 121 4.54 8.85 15.08
CA ASP A 121 5.96 8.53 14.91
C ASP A 121 6.19 7.49 13.81
N ASN A 122 5.14 7.10 13.07
CA ASN A 122 5.19 6.06 12.04
C ASN A 122 5.86 4.76 12.52
N LYS A 123 5.57 4.36 13.76
CA LYS A 123 6.13 3.12 14.32
C LYS A 123 5.55 1.90 13.64
N PRO A 124 6.37 0.93 13.28
CA PRO A 124 5.90 -0.35 12.75
C PRO A 124 5.03 -1.06 13.79
N VAL A 125 3.83 -1.48 13.40
CA VAL A 125 2.91 -2.25 14.25
C VAL A 125 2.52 -3.59 13.66
N GLY A 126 2.80 -3.80 12.37
CA GLY A 126 2.52 -5.04 11.69
C GLY A 126 3.04 -5.05 10.27
N ARG A 127 2.68 -6.06 9.51
CA ARG A 127 2.94 -6.16 8.08
C ARG A 127 1.66 -6.49 7.33
N VAL A 128 1.54 -6.01 6.12
CA VAL A 128 0.40 -6.27 5.24
C VAL A 128 0.87 -6.76 3.88
N ARG A 129 -0.02 -7.40 3.16
CA ARG A 129 0.26 -7.96 1.86
C ARG A 129 -0.09 -6.95 0.76
N SER A 130 0.92 -6.38 0.09
CA SER A 130 0.71 -5.32 -0.91
C SER A 130 -0.06 -5.81 -2.13
N LYS A 131 0.10 -7.08 -2.52
CA LYS A 131 -0.56 -7.68 -3.69
C LYS A 131 -2.10 -7.74 -3.58
N ASP A 132 -2.66 -7.51 -2.41
CA ASP A 132 -4.11 -7.37 -2.26
C ASP A 132 -4.61 -6.02 -2.81
N ALA A 133 -3.74 -5.02 -2.92
CA ALA A 133 -4.05 -3.70 -3.46
C ALA A 133 -3.48 -3.49 -4.88
N PHE A 134 -2.25 -3.92 -5.13
CA PHE A 134 -1.55 -3.73 -6.40
C PHE A 134 -0.40 -4.71 -6.59
N ASP A 135 0.01 -4.90 -7.83
CA ASP A 135 1.23 -5.63 -8.17
C ASP A 135 2.40 -4.66 -8.23
N SER A 136 3.32 -4.76 -7.26
CA SER A 136 4.50 -3.90 -7.17
C SER A 136 5.49 -4.04 -8.34
N HIS A 137 5.35 -5.08 -9.17
CA HIS A 137 6.18 -5.32 -10.35
C HIS A 137 5.52 -4.86 -11.66
N ASP A 138 4.29 -4.34 -11.62
CA ASP A 138 3.57 -3.83 -12.80
C ASP A 138 3.13 -2.38 -12.59
N LEU A 139 4.03 -1.55 -12.12
CA LEU A 139 3.80 -0.13 -11.89
C LEU A 139 4.51 0.71 -12.95
N GLU A 140 3.74 1.45 -13.73
CA GLU A 140 4.21 2.38 -14.74
C GLU A 140 4.02 3.82 -14.28
N LEU A 141 5.10 4.60 -14.19
CA LEU A 141 5.06 5.97 -13.68
C LEU A 141 4.28 6.88 -14.64
N PHE A 142 3.20 7.47 -14.15
CA PHE A 142 2.35 8.36 -14.93
C PHE A 142 2.62 9.84 -14.66
N ASP A 143 2.64 10.24 -13.37
CA ASP A 143 2.79 11.63 -12.97
C ASP A 143 3.51 11.77 -11.63
N THR A 144 4.03 12.97 -11.37
CA THR A 144 4.70 13.31 -10.12
C THR A 144 4.28 14.69 -9.63
N GLU A 145 3.95 14.83 -8.34
CA GLU A 145 3.52 16.08 -7.74
C GLU A 145 4.27 16.34 -6.42
N ALA A 146 4.73 17.59 -6.22
CA ALA A 146 5.36 17.99 -4.96
C ALA A 146 4.33 18.09 -3.83
N ILE A 147 4.64 17.52 -2.67
CA ILE A 147 3.85 17.64 -1.45
C ILE A 147 4.35 18.85 -0.66
N LEU A 148 3.52 19.88 -0.63
CA LEU A 148 3.85 21.15 0.03
C LEU A 148 3.50 21.09 1.51
N LYS A 149 4.42 21.53 2.35
CA LYS A 149 4.20 21.62 3.80
C LYS A 149 3.17 22.70 4.10
N ARG A 150 2.20 22.36 4.95
CA ARG A 150 1.15 23.26 5.43
C ARG A 150 1.18 23.32 6.94
N ASP A 151 0.82 24.48 7.48
CA ASP A 151 0.59 24.63 8.91
C ASP A 151 -0.77 24.03 9.34
N TYR A 152 -1.09 24.12 10.62
CA TYR A 152 -2.35 23.63 11.18
C TYR A 152 -3.59 24.38 10.68
N ARG A 153 -3.42 25.55 10.03
CA ARG A 153 -4.49 26.34 9.38
C ARG A 153 -4.60 26.03 7.89
N GLY A 154 -3.76 25.12 7.37
CA GLY A 154 -3.72 24.77 5.95
C GLY A 154 -2.93 25.77 5.08
N GLN A 155 -2.25 26.76 5.68
CA GLN A 155 -1.42 27.73 4.96
C GLN A 155 -0.08 27.09 4.57
N LEU A 156 0.42 27.44 3.39
CA LEU A 156 1.72 26.98 2.91
C LEU A 156 2.84 27.52 3.80
N GLN A 157 3.66 26.63 4.30
CA GLN A 157 4.88 27.00 5.00
C GLN A 157 5.97 27.33 4.00
N ARG A 158 6.70 28.40 4.28
CA ARG A 158 7.84 28.83 3.49
C ARG A 158 9.11 28.67 4.32
N ASP A 159 10.18 28.40 3.63
CA ASP A 159 11.52 28.40 4.19
C ASP A 159 11.87 29.84 4.60
N GLU A 160 12.41 30.03 5.80
CA GLU A 160 12.68 31.35 6.37
C GLU A 160 13.84 32.07 5.66
N ASP A 161 14.80 31.29 5.14
CA ASP A 161 16.00 31.85 4.49
C ASP A 161 15.77 32.15 3.01
N THR A 162 15.06 31.28 2.31
CA THR A 162 14.88 31.39 0.85
C THR A 162 13.53 31.99 0.45
N GLY A 163 12.54 31.99 1.34
CA GLY A 163 11.16 32.37 1.05
C GLY A 163 10.40 31.39 0.16
N GLU A 164 11.02 30.28 -0.26
CA GLU A 164 10.41 29.27 -1.09
C GLU A 164 9.45 28.37 -0.30
N THR A 165 8.45 27.82 -0.98
CA THR A 165 7.53 26.88 -0.32
C THR A 165 8.24 25.59 0.05
N THR A 166 8.13 25.18 1.32
CA THR A 166 8.75 23.95 1.82
C THR A 166 8.09 22.72 1.22
N ILE A 167 8.88 21.88 0.58
CA ILE A 167 8.47 20.57 0.04
C ILE A 167 8.86 19.48 1.05
N THR A 168 7.90 18.63 1.42
CA THR A 168 8.12 17.52 2.37
C THR A 168 8.38 16.19 1.69
N GLY A 169 7.94 16.03 0.46
CA GLY A 169 8.07 14.82 -0.33
C GLY A 169 7.43 14.98 -1.70
N TYR A 170 7.36 13.90 -2.42
CA TYR A 170 6.71 13.84 -3.74
C TYR A 170 5.74 12.68 -3.79
N SER A 171 4.55 12.92 -4.33
CA SER A 171 3.64 11.86 -4.70
C SER A 171 3.90 11.45 -6.15
N LEU A 172 3.95 10.17 -6.36
CA LEU A 172 4.13 9.55 -7.66
C LEU A 172 2.88 8.74 -7.97
N ASP A 173 2.26 9.03 -9.08
CA ASP A 173 1.09 8.32 -9.58
C ASP A 173 1.55 7.26 -10.58
N PHE A 174 1.22 6.01 -10.30
CA PHE A 174 1.53 4.87 -11.15
C PHE A 174 0.24 4.30 -11.74
N ILE A 175 0.32 3.87 -12.98
CA ILE A 175 -0.72 3.08 -13.63
C ILE A 175 -0.30 1.62 -13.57
N GLN A 176 -1.22 0.78 -13.11
CA GLN A 176 -1.11 -0.66 -13.23
C GLN A 176 -1.84 -1.12 -14.48
N THR A 177 -1.13 -1.72 -15.43
CA THR A 177 -1.64 -2.01 -16.76
C THR A 177 -2.41 -3.32 -16.84
N LYS A 178 -2.29 -4.20 -15.86
CA LYS A 178 -2.97 -5.50 -15.86
C LYS A 178 -3.46 -5.90 -14.46
N LYS A 179 -4.77 -5.88 -14.28
CA LYS A 179 -5.42 -6.73 -13.30
C LYS A 179 -6.74 -7.22 -13.89
N GLY A 180 -6.72 -8.43 -14.50
CA GLY A 180 -7.88 -9.04 -15.14
C GLY A 180 -8.16 -8.52 -16.57
N ASP A 181 -8.99 -9.26 -17.30
CA ASP A 181 -9.29 -8.98 -18.72
C ASP A 181 -10.18 -7.73 -18.96
N ASP A 182 -10.75 -7.14 -17.90
CA ASP A 182 -11.76 -6.09 -17.99
C ASP A 182 -11.38 -4.74 -17.34
N GLU A 183 -10.17 -4.57 -16.79
CA GLU A 183 -9.84 -3.38 -16.02
C GLU A 183 -8.95 -2.38 -16.77
N ILE A 184 -9.54 -1.21 -17.03
CA ILE A 184 -8.81 0.02 -17.34
C ILE A 184 -7.90 0.35 -16.14
N GLY A 185 -6.62 0.48 -16.37
CA GLY A 185 -5.56 0.58 -15.38
C GLY A 185 -5.89 1.34 -14.09
N HIS A 186 -5.56 0.73 -12.97
CA HIS A 186 -5.70 1.34 -11.65
C HIS A 186 -4.59 2.37 -11.41
N LEU A 187 -4.97 3.51 -10.84
CA LEU A 187 -4.03 4.52 -10.42
C LEU A 187 -3.59 4.27 -8.97
N ILE A 188 -2.30 4.04 -8.77
CA ILE A 188 -1.69 3.82 -7.46
C ILE A 188 -0.80 5.01 -7.13
N ARG A 189 -1.02 5.63 -5.97
CA ARG A 189 -0.21 6.75 -5.49
C ARG A 189 0.76 6.30 -4.42
N ILE A 190 2.05 6.54 -4.64
CA ILE A 190 3.13 6.24 -3.70
C ILE A 190 3.88 7.53 -3.39
N ILE A 191 4.19 7.74 -2.11
CA ILE A 191 4.93 8.92 -1.66
C ILE A 191 6.39 8.55 -1.44
N LEU A 192 7.29 9.37 -1.98
CA LEU A 192 8.72 9.32 -1.71
C LEU A 192 9.17 10.51 -0.85
N PRO A 193 10.19 10.32 0.02
CA PRO A 193 10.88 11.43 0.67
C PRO A 193 11.49 12.39 -0.36
N LYS A 194 11.54 13.69 -0.03
CA LYS A 194 12.07 14.73 -0.90
C LYS A 194 13.47 14.41 -1.43
N ASN A 195 14.39 14.11 -0.53
CA ASN A 195 15.79 13.82 -0.88
C ASN A 195 15.93 12.61 -1.81
N GLU A 196 15.10 11.59 -1.62
CA GLU A 196 15.14 10.40 -2.44
C GLU A 196 14.59 10.67 -3.85
N PHE A 197 13.46 11.38 -3.94
CA PHE A 197 12.93 11.77 -5.23
C PHE A 197 13.92 12.64 -6.03
N GLU A 198 14.54 13.64 -5.40
CA GLU A 198 15.51 14.53 -6.05
C GLU A 198 16.74 13.74 -6.55
N ARG A 199 17.17 12.72 -5.81
CA ARG A 199 18.24 11.80 -6.23
C ARG A 199 17.85 10.99 -7.48
N LEU A 200 16.61 10.51 -7.52
CA LEU A 200 16.11 9.66 -8.61
C LEU A 200 15.68 10.46 -9.84
N ARG A 201 15.22 11.69 -9.65
CA ARG A 201 14.60 12.54 -10.67
C ARG A 201 15.33 12.58 -12.02
N PRO A 202 16.68 12.70 -12.10
CA PRO A 202 17.38 12.73 -13.39
C PRO A 202 17.19 11.45 -14.22
N ASN A 203 16.86 10.32 -13.57
CA ASN A 203 16.72 9.00 -14.19
C ASN A 203 15.27 8.53 -14.28
N LEU A 204 14.32 9.28 -13.70
CA LEU A 204 12.90 8.95 -13.79
C LEU A 204 12.39 9.29 -15.20
N LYS A 205 11.71 8.32 -15.80
CA LYS A 205 11.09 8.46 -17.10
C LYS A 205 9.59 8.31 -16.96
N ALA A 206 8.82 9.20 -17.58
CA ALA A 206 7.39 9.00 -17.75
C ALA A 206 7.16 7.68 -18.50
N TYR A 207 6.17 6.92 -18.03
CA TYR A 207 5.84 5.58 -18.52
C TYR A 207 6.97 4.54 -18.34
N GLY A 208 8.00 4.85 -17.55
CA GLY A 208 8.98 3.86 -17.10
C GLY A 208 8.38 2.96 -16.04
N LYS A 209 8.80 1.69 -16.03
CA LYS A 209 8.40 0.72 -15.01
C LYS A 209 9.35 0.74 -13.82
N TYR A 210 8.77 0.75 -12.62
CA TYR A 210 9.54 0.82 -11.39
C TYR A 210 8.97 -0.12 -10.33
N VAL A 211 9.85 -0.67 -9.52
CA VAL A 211 9.51 -1.47 -8.35
C VAL A 211 9.79 -0.65 -7.10
N PRO A 212 8.77 -0.29 -6.31
CA PRO A 212 8.98 0.40 -5.05
C PRO A 212 9.59 -0.55 -4.01
N GLN A 213 10.50 -0.03 -3.20
CA GLN A 213 11.13 -0.76 -2.12
C GLN A 213 10.90 -0.07 -0.78
N GLY A 214 10.91 -0.85 0.30
CA GLY A 214 10.65 -0.34 1.64
C GLY A 214 9.22 0.19 1.79
N LEU A 215 8.24 -0.52 1.23
CA LEU A 215 6.83 -0.15 1.26
C LEU A 215 6.31 -0.05 2.69
N LYS A 216 5.60 1.05 2.96
CA LYS A 216 4.93 1.32 4.24
C LYS A 216 3.51 1.79 3.97
N LEU A 217 2.57 1.20 4.69
CA LEU A 217 1.19 1.67 4.73
C LEU A 217 0.98 2.47 6.00
N ALA A 218 0.63 3.72 5.87
CA ALA A 218 0.41 4.61 6.99
C ALA A 218 -1.00 5.18 7.00
N PHE A 219 -1.48 5.42 8.19
CA PHE A 219 -2.69 6.18 8.44
C PHE A 219 -2.32 7.67 8.55
N VAL A 220 -2.85 8.50 7.67
CA VAL A 220 -2.55 9.93 7.65
C VAL A 220 -3.76 10.74 8.07
N GLY A 221 -3.66 11.37 9.24
CA GLY A 221 -4.53 12.44 9.69
C GLY A 221 -5.64 12.03 10.65
N ASN A 222 -6.11 13.02 11.42
CA ASN A 222 -7.23 12.88 12.36
C ASN A 222 -8.60 12.92 11.69
N GLU A 223 -8.68 13.29 10.42
CA GLU A 223 -9.95 13.64 9.77
C GLU A 223 -10.25 12.81 8.53
N THR A 224 -9.31 12.09 8.00
CA THR A 224 -9.52 11.30 6.79
C THR A 224 -8.81 9.98 6.90
N THR A 225 -9.46 9.10 6.89
CA THR A 225 -9.63 7.77 6.40
C THR A 225 -8.82 7.44 5.12
N ASN A 226 -7.68 8.06 4.87
CA ASN A 226 -6.88 7.75 3.71
C ASN A 226 -5.65 6.98 4.13
N TRP A 227 -5.61 5.71 3.73
CA TRP A 227 -4.39 4.94 3.76
C TRP A 227 -3.41 5.51 2.73
N THR A 228 -2.19 5.76 3.16
CA THR A 228 -1.15 6.30 2.29
C THR A 228 0.00 5.33 2.20
N ILE A 229 0.43 5.03 0.97
CA ILE A 229 1.62 4.23 0.73
C ILE A 229 2.82 5.14 0.61
N TYR A 230 3.86 4.79 1.35
CA TYR A 230 5.20 5.34 1.23
C TYR A 230 6.14 4.26 0.71
N ALA A 231 7.15 4.67 -0.03
CA ALA A 231 8.28 3.83 -0.35
C ALA A 231 9.58 4.53 0.05
N ASP A 232 10.59 3.75 0.42
CA ASP A 232 11.90 4.29 0.72
C ASP A 232 12.63 4.67 -0.57
N THR A 233 12.46 3.90 -1.66
CA THR A 233 13.06 4.15 -2.97
C THR A 233 12.28 3.46 -4.10
N LEU A 234 12.68 3.76 -5.33
CA LEU A 234 12.22 3.08 -6.56
C LEU A 234 13.42 2.49 -7.30
N VAL A 235 13.25 1.29 -7.80
CA VAL A 235 14.22 0.61 -8.66
C VAL A 235 13.62 0.45 -10.06
N PRO A 236 14.31 0.89 -11.12
CA PRO A 236 13.85 0.64 -12.47
C PRO A 236 13.71 -0.86 -12.73
N LEU A 237 12.59 -1.26 -13.31
CA LEU A 237 12.42 -2.61 -13.81
C LEU A 237 13.10 -2.66 -15.18
N GLU A 238 14.29 -3.28 -15.24
CA GLU A 238 15.01 -3.46 -16.51
C GLU A 238 14.17 -4.34 -17.45
N GLU A 239 13.72 -3.77 -18.56
CA GLU A 239 13.19 -4.58 -19.65
C GLU A 239 14.35 -5.47 -20.15
N LYS A 240 14.23 -6.77 -20.03
CA LYS A 240 15.10 -7.70 -20.76
C LYS A 240 14.92 -7.38 -22.24
N VAL A 241 15.91 -6.71 -22.81
CA VAL A 241 15.98 -6.52 -24.26
C VAL A 241 16.03 -7.91 -24.87
N THR A 242 14.89 -8.40 -25.30
CA THR A 242 14.84 -9.57 -26.20
C THR A 242 15.43 -9.10 -27.51
N GLU A 243 16.72 -9.36 -27.71
CA GLU A 243 17.36 -9.21 -29.02
C GLU A 243 16.51 -9.98 -30.03
N LYS A 244 15.83 -9.23 -30.92
CA LYS A 244 15.23 -9.83 -32.09
C LYS A 244 16.34 -10.53 -32.86
N PRO A 245 16.22 -11.83 -33.17
CA PRO A 245 17.21 -12.50 -33.98
C PRO A 245 17.32 -11.75 -35.32
N ALA A 246 18.55 -11.35 -35.62
CA ALA A 246 18.88 -10.69 -36.88
C ALA A 246 18.39 -11.56 -38.03
N GLN A 247 17.44 -11.04 -38.81
CA GLN A 247 17.01 -11.65 -40.07
C GLN A 247 18.23 -11.68 -41.01
N ASN A 248 18.78 -12.87 -41.17
CA ASN A 248 19.76 -13.16 -42.21
C ASN A 248 19.10 -12.86 -43.58
N GLN A 249 19.47 -11.75 -44.15
CA GLN A 249 19.22 -11.50 -45.60
C GLN A 249 20.12 -12.45 -46.39
N SER A 250 19.56 -13.56 -46.84
CA SER A 250 20.16 -14.42 -47.84
C SER A 250 20.26 -13.64 -49.14
N LYS A 251 21.49 -13.34 -49.56
CA LYS A 251 21.82 -12.84 -50.89
C LYS A 251 21.42 -13.88 -51.90
N ALA A 252 20.43 -13.58 -52.70
CA ALA A 252 20.15 -14.32 -53.91
C ALA A 252 21.26 -14.04 -54.93
N THR A 253 22.08 -15.03 -55.22
CA THR A 253 23.10 -15.02 -56.28
C THR A 253 22.36 -15.29 -57.61
N THR A 254 22.33 -14.27 -58.44
CA THR A 254 21.82 -14.40 -59.81
C THR A 254 22.93 -15.03 -60.68
N ASN A 255 22.78 -16.28 -61.06
CA ASN A 255 23.59 -16.89 -62.11
C ASN A 255 23.01 -16.51 -63.48
N GLN A 256 23.71 -15.65 -64.21
CA GLN A 256 23.61 -15.51 -65.63
C GLN A 256 24.32 -16.68 -66.31
N ALA A 257 23.58 -17.50 -67.00
CA ALA A 257 24.16 -18.47 -67.95
C ALA A 257 23.97 -17.94 -69.32
N ASP A 258 25.08 -17.64 -69.96
CA ASP A 258 25.23 -17.46 -71.38
C ASP A 258 24.71 -18.67 -72.17
N LYS A 259 23.93 -18.41 -73.22
CA LYS A 259 23.87 -19.31 -74.36
C LYS A 259 23.93 -18.52 -75.66
N ALA A 260 25.09 -18.62 -76.24
CA ALA A 260 25.29 -18.29 -77.62
C ALA A 260 24.84 -19.45 -78.51
N LYS A 261 24.48 -19.09 -79.73
CA LYS A 261 24.42 -19.85 -81.00
C LYS A 261 23.15 -20.64 -81.29
N GLY A 262 22.67 -20.30 -82.47
CA GLY A 262 21.89 -21.01 -83.37
C GLY A 262 21.11 -20.11 -84.27
#